data_77a46ab60822152bf634a2e911c94ecc
#
_entry.id   77a46ab60822152bf634a2e911c94ecc
#
_cell.length_a   1.000
_cell.length_b   1.000
_cell.length_c   1.000
_cell.angle_alpha   90.00
_cell.angle_beta   90.00
_cell.angle_gamma   90.00
#
_symmetry.space_group_name_H-M   'P 1'
#
loop_
_entity.id
_entity.type
_entity.pdbx_description
1 polymer ?
#
loop_
_entity_poly.entity_id
_entity_poly.type
_entity_poly.pdbx_seq_one_letter_code
_entity_poly.pdbx_strand_id
1 'polypeptide(L)'
;RRQRPDVYKRQVQVVVTVTSIAPDEIYDTVAINAASLSTQLSGLPFSGPIGGVRMALMDDGSGTRQWVAFPKHSQLEGAVFNMAVAGRVVGDDVAIMMVEAEATPDSWTLVKERGAQAPTEEIVAEGLEAAKPFIRALCEAQADLVKRAGKDPVDVPVFQDYQDDAYAAVEKLATDRLTEIFSIGDKQERESASDAYLLEVLEELAGEGKDFAERKGEIAKAYGSLTKQIVRRRILTDQVRIDGRGLTDIRKLTAEVEVLPRVH
;
A
#
# COMPACT_ATOMS: atom_id res chain seq x y z
N ARG A 1 -2.23 -16.12 13.77
CA ARG A 1 -0.75 -16.05 13.63
C ARG A 1 -0.18 -15.55 14.95
N ARG A 2 0.63 -16.34 15.65
CA ARG A 2 1.43 -15.84 16.78
C ARG A 2 2.47 -14.88 16.21
N GLN A 3 2.31 -13.59 16.49
CA GLN A 3 3.34 -12.61 16.16
C GLN A 3 4.57 -12.91 17.03
N ARG A 4 5.74 -12.90 16.42
CA ARG A 4 6.99 -13.13 17.15
C ARG A 4 7.26 -11.93 18.07
N PRO A 5 7.72 -12.14 19.32
CA PRO A 5 7.97 -11.05 20.27
C PRO A 5 8.99 -10.00 19.79
N ASP A 6 9.91 -10.36 18.89
CA ASP A 6 10.90 -9.47 18.29
C ASP A 6 10.31 -8.48 17.27
N VAL A 7 9.15 -8.79 16.69
CA VAL A 7 8.45 -7.89 15.77
C VAL A 7 7.94 -6.64 16.50
N TYR A 8 7.50 -6.77 17.75
CA TYR A 8 7.03 -5.63 18.55
C TYR A 8 8.12 -4.64 18.96
N LYS A 9 9.37 -5.06 19.03
CA LYS A 9 10.49 -4.17 19.42
C LYS A 9 10.94 -3.22 18.32
N ARG A 10 10.43 -3.41 17.09
CA ARG A 10 10.80 -2.63 15.90
C ARG A 10 9.61 -1.93 15.25
N GLN A 11 8.52 -1.75 16.00
CA GLN A 11 7.30 -1.11 15.51
C GLN A 11 7.10 0.26 16.12
N VAL A 12 6.59 1.17 15.32
CA VAL A 12 5.99 2.43 15.78
C VAL A 12 4.49 2.25 15.76
N GLN A 13 3.87 2.37 16.93
CA GLN A 13 2.41 2.35 17.07
C GLN A 13 1.91 3.79 17.14
N VAL A 14 1.00 4.14 16.25
CA VAL A 14 0.29 5.42 16.27
C VAL A 14 -1.16 5.16 16.67
N VAL A 15 -1.62 5.85 17.70
CA VAL A 15 -3.01 5.78 18.17
C VAL A 15 -3.64 7.15 17.99
N VAL A 16 -4.73 7.20 17.24
CA VAL A 16 -5.52 8.41 17.06
C VAL A 16 -6.80 8.30 17.90
N THR A 17 -7.00 9.26 18.80
CA THR A 17 -8.19 9.33 19.65
C THR A 17 -9.07 10.50 19.22
N VAL A 18 -10.31 10.21 18.85
CA VAL A 18 -11.31 11.23 18.55
C VAL A 18 -11.92 11.72 19.86
N THR A 19 -11.66 12.98 20.21
CA THR A 19 -12.11 13.57 21.48
C THR A 19 -13.40 14.36 21.36
N SER A 20 -13.76 14.77 20.13
CA SER A 20 -15.00 15.50 19.83
C SER A 20 -15.43 15.20 18.41
N ILE A 21 -16.73 15.04 18.19
CA ILE A 21 -17.33 14.72 16.90
C ILE A 21 -18.35 15.80 16.55
N ALA A 22 -18.22 16.36 15.35
CA ALA A 22 -19.30 17.09 14.68
C ALA A 22 -20.00 16.10 13.74
N PRO A 23 -21.31 15.82 13.90
CA PRO A 23 -21.96 14.71 13.19
C PRO A 23 -21.90 14.78 11.66
N ASP A 24 -21.79 15.98 11.11
CA ASP A 24 -21.70 16.19 9.65
C ASP A 24 -20.26 16.19 9.10
N GLU A 25 -19.24 16.18 9.96
CA GLU A 25 -17.84 16.22 9.53
C GLU A 25 -17.25 14.83 9.39
N ILE A 26 -16.48 14.60 8.32
CA ILE A 26 -15.76 13.36 8.06
C ILE A 26 -14.33 13.50 8.59
N TYR A 27 -13.92 12.61 9.48
CA TYR A 27 -12.64 12.73 10.21
C TYR A 27 -11.56 11.71 9.87
N ASP A 28 -11.81 10.81 8.90
CA ASP A 28 -10.86 9.78 8.50
C ASP A 28 -9.54 10.36 7.97
N THR A 29 -9.60 11.31 7.06
CA THR A 29 -8.41 11.99 6.52
C THR A 29 -7.75 12.91 7.54
N VAL A 30 -8.52 13.45 8.48
CA VAL A 30 -7.97 14.18 9.64
C VAL A 30 -7.09 13.24 10.49
N ALA A 31 -7.52 12.01 10.68
CA ALA A 31 -6.73 11.00 11.39
C ALA A 31 -5.39 10.69 10.67
N ILE A 32 -5.40 10.60 9.34
CA ILE A 32 -4.18 10.43 8.53
C ILE A 32 -3.21 11.61 8.76
N ASN A 33 -3.72 12.83 8.68
CA ASN A 33 -2.92 14.04 8.86
C ASN A 33 -2.38 14.16 10.30
N ALA A 34 -3.18 13.83 11.31
CA ALA A 34 -2.78 13.84 12.71
C ALA A 34 -1.68 12.77 12.98
N ALA A 35 -1.83 11.58 12.45
CA ALA A 35 -0.85 10.50 12.58
C ALA A 35 0.49 10.89 11.92
N SER A 36 0.44 11.45 10.71
CA SER A 36 1.63 11.94 10.00
C SER A 36 2.35 13.03 10.80
N LEU A 37 1.63 14.03 11.25
CA LEU A 37 2.19 15.15 12.01
C LEU A 37 2.79 14.69 13.36
N SER A 38 2.09 13.84 14.11
CA SER A 38 2.57 13.35 15.40
C SER A 38 3.86 12.54 15.27
N THR A 39 3.97 11.73 14.22
CA THR A 39 5.19 10.97 13.93
C THR A 39 6.37 11.88 13.65
N GLN A 40 6.18 12.94 12.86
CA GLN A 40 7.23 13.91 12.56
C GLN A 40 7.64 14.71 13.80
N LEU A 41 6.68 15.18 14.59
CA LEU A 41 6.94 15.94 15.82
C LEU A 41 7.73 15.12 16.87
N SER A 42 7.63 13.78 16.81
CA SER A 42 8.32 12.89 17.75
C SER A 42 9.83 12.77 17.52
N GLY A 43 10.33 13.22 16.36
CA GLY A 43 11.73 13.04 15.94
C GLY A 43 12.06 11.62 15.45
N LEU A 44 11.07 10.74 15.31
CA LEU A 44 11.27 9.41 14.73
C LEU A 44 11.62 9.53 13.23
N PRO A 45 12.43 8.60 12.67
CA PRO A 45 12.74 8.60 11.25
C PRO A 45 11.47 8.37 10.43
N PHE A 46 11.13 9.37 9.63
CA PHE A 46 9.94 9.36 8.80
C PHE A 46 10.22 10.07 7.47
N SER A 47 9.82 9.48 6.36
CA SER A 47 10.18 9.94 5.00
C SER A 47 9.49 11.22 4.55
N GLY A 48 8.94 12.00 5.46
CA GLY A 48 8.30 13.27 5.22
C GLY A 48 6.81 13.27 5.50
N PRO A 49 6.17 14.45 5.45
CA PRO A 49 4.74 14.57 5.72
C PRO A 49 3.90 13.82 4.70
N ILE A 50 2.81 13.23 5.19
CA ILE A 50 1.74 12.68 4.39
C ILE A 50 0.52 13.57 4.58
N GLY A 51 -0.05 14.04 3.46
CA GLY A 51 -1.33 14.74 3.44
C GLY A 51 -2.43 13.80 2.99
N GLY A 52 -3.57 13.80 3.70
CA GLY A 52 -4.76 13.04 3.34
C GLY A 52 -5.94 13.98 3.09
N VAL A 53 -6.65 13.78 1.98
CA VAL A 53 -7.83 14.54 1.60
C VAL A 53 -8.94 13.60 1.11
N ARG A 54 -10.19 13.88 1.48
CA ARG A 54 -11.35 13.22 0.84
C ARG A 54 -11.85 14.10 -0.28
N MET A 55 -12.07 13.50 -1.44
CA MET A 55 -12.60 14.13 -2.64
C MET A 55 -13.95 13.49 -2.99
N ALA A 56 -14.95 14.30 -3.31
CA ALA A 56 -16.25 13.83 -3.78
C ALA A 56 -16.55 14.38 -5.16
N LEU A 57 -17.05 13.54 -6.05
CA LEU A 57 -17.53 13.91 -7.37
C LEU A 57 -19.02 14.25 -7.28
N MET A 58 -19.33 15.53 -7.33
CA MET A 58 -20.71 16.03 -7.37
C MET A 58 -21.16 16.09 -8.81
N ASP A 59 -22.26 15.41 -9.12
CA ASP A 59 -22.94 15.44 -10.41
C ASP A 59 -24.42 15.10 -10.20
N ASP A 60 -25.28 16.09 -10.32
CA ASP A 60 -26.73 15.93 -10.15
C ASP A 60 -27.48 15.63 -11.43
N GLY A 61 -26.76 15.45 -12.54
CA GLY A 61 -27.33 15.27 -13.87
C GLY A 61 -27.72 16.57 -14.60
N SER A 62 -27.45 17.75 -13.99
CA SER A 62 -27.71 19.06 -14.66
C SER A 62 -26.66 19.41 -15.73
N GLY A 63 -25.61 18.61 -15.85
CA GLY A 63 -24.48 18.83 -16.76
C GLY A 63 -23.31 19.57 -16.11
N THR A 64 -23.40 19.86 -14.82
CA THR A 64 -22.29 20.45 -14.05
C THR A 64 -21.64 19.39 -13.16
N ARG A 65 -20.40 19.04 -13.46
CA ARG A 65 -19.59 18.10 -12.68
C ARG A 65 -18.50 18.86 -11.92
N GLN A 66 -18.36 18.57 -10.62
CA GLN A 66 -17.40 19.25 -9.76
C GLN A 66 -16.76 18.30 -8.74
N TRP A 67 -15.44 18.38 -8.58
CA TRP A 67 -14.72 17.77 -7.48
C TRP A 67 -14.75 18.70 -6.23
N VAL A 68 -15.23 18.18 -5.12
CA VAL A 68 -15.27 18.87 -3.83
C VAL A 68 -14.30 18.20 -2.89
N ALA A 69 -13.36 18.99 -2.33
CA ALA A 69 -12.44 18.55 -1.30
C ALA A 69 -13.07 18.71 0.08
N PHE A 70 -12.79 17.78 1.00
CA PHE A 70 -13.30 17.75 2.37
C PHE A 70 -14.84 17.86 2.44
N PRO A 71 -15.56 17.00 1.69
CA PRO A 71 -17.02 17.01 1.72
C PRO A 71 -17.53 16.68 3.12
N LYS A 72 -18.71 17.19 3.47
CA LYS A 72 -19.46 16.75 4.65
C LYS A 72 -20.29 15.52 4.35
N HIS A 73 -20.73 14.81 5.40
CA HIS A 73 -21.63 13.66 5.22
C HIS A 73 -22.88 14.02 4.43
N SER A 74 -23.51 15.17 4.76
CA SER A 74 -24.70 15.67 4.05
C SER A 74 -24.44 15.98 2.57
N GLN A 75 -23.21 16.30 2.19
CA GLN A 75 -22.86 16.54 0.78
C GLN A 75 -22.64 15.24 0.01
N LEU A 76 -22.24 14.15 0.68
CA LEU A 76 -22.02 12.86 0.01
C LEU A 76 -23.32 12.26 -0.55
N GLU A 77 -24.49 12.62 -0.04
CA GLU A 77 -25.78 12.20 -0.56
C GLU A 77 -25.99 12.61 -2.04
N GLY A 78 -25.38 13.74 -2.46
CA GLY A 78 -25.42 14.20 -3.85
C GLY A 78 -24.19 13.83 -4.68
N ALA A 79 -23.29 13.03 -4.16
CA ALA A 79 -22.08 12.63 -4.86
C ALA A 79 -22.27 11.29 -5.59
N VAL A 80 -21.75 11.19 -6.80
CA VAL A 80 -21.73 9.94 -7.57
C VAL A 80 -20.64 9.02 -7.07
N PHE A 81 -19.52 9.60 -6.60
CA PHE A 81 -18.31 8.91 -6.24
C PHE A 81 -17.53 9.70 -5.21
N ASN A 82 -16.86 9.02 -4.28
CA ASN A 82 -15.95 9.67 -3.38
C ASN A 82 -14.68 8.82 -3.14
N MET A 83 -13.60 9.48 -2.77
CA MET A 83 -12.34 8.82 -2.48
C MET A 83 -11.54 9.56 -1.41
N ALA A 84 -10.92 8.81 -0.52
CA ALA A 84 -9.83 9.28 0.33
C ALA A 84 -8.52 9.10 -0.41
N VAL A 85 -7.75 10.17 -0.53
CA VAL A 85 -6.45 10.17 -1.24
C VAL A 85 -5.38 10.64 -0.28
N ALA A 86 -4.30 9.90 -0.18
CA ALA A 86 -3.14 10.32 0.60
C ALA A 86 -1.87 10.27 -0.26
N GLY A 87 -1.00 11.23 0.00
CA GLY A 87 0.25 11.37 -0.74
C GLY A 87 1.26 12.24 -0.02
N ARG A 88 2.41 12.39 -0.63
CA ARG A 88 3.49 13.25 -0.14
C ARG A 88 4.11 14.07 -1.28
N VAL A 89 4.74 15.18 -0.94
CA VAL A 89 5.51 15.97 -1.91
C VAL A 89 6.81 15.24 -2.25
N VAL A 90 7.10 15.09 -3.54
CA VAL A 90 8.35 14.53 -4.07
C VAL A 90 8.82 15.42 -5.22
N GLY A 91 9.92 16.15 -5.01
CA GLY A 91 10.33 17.20 -5.96
C GLY A 91 9.23 18.25 -6.13
N ASP A 92 8.88 18.53 -7.37
CA ASP A 92 7.86 19.53 -7.72
C ASP A 92 6.44 18.94 -7.83
N ASP A 93 6.25 17.65 -7.57
CA ASP A 93 4.94 16.99 -7.67
C ASP A 93 4.52 16.34 -6.35
N VAL A 94 3.29 15.81 -6.33
CA VAL A 94 2.73 15.01 -5.25
C VAL A 94 2.64 13.56 -5.70
N ALA A 95 3.39 12.69 -5.05
CA ALA A 95 3.26 11.24 -5.23
C ALA A 95 2.05 10.73 -4.44
N ILE A 96 1.04 10.23 -5.16
CA ILE A 96 -0.11 9.55 -4.54
C ILE A 96 0.36 8.20 -4.00
N MET A 97 0.06 7.94 -2.74
CA MET A 97 0.51 6.73 -2.02
C MET A 97 -0.64 5.81 -1.63
N MET A 98 -1.84 6.36 -1.44
CA MET A 98 -3.02 5.61 -1.05
C MET A 98 -4.25 6.21 -1.70
N VAL A 99 -5.13 5.35 -2.19
CA VAL A 99 -6.47 5.70 -2.68
C VAL A 99 -7.44 4.66 -2.12
N GLU A 100 -8.47 5.12 -1.45
CA GLU A 100 -9.63 4.34 -1.06
C GLU A 100 -10.87 5.00 -1.62
N ALA A 101 -11.58 4.30 -2.50
CA ALA A 101 -12.63 4.89 -3.30
C ALA A 101 -13.89 4.03 -3.29
N GLU A 102 -15.05 4.69 -3.32
CA GLU A 102 -16.35 4.04 -3.31
C GLU A 102 -17.38 4.85 -4.09
N ALA A 103 -18.35 4.16 -4.67
CA ALA A 103 -19.58 4.76 -5.15
C ALA A 103 -20.51 5.04 -3.97
N THR A 104 -21.24 6.15 -4.02
CA THR A 104 -22.23 6.44 -2.98
C THR A 104 -23.47 5.56 -3.11
N PRO A 105 -24.28 5.38 -2.07
CA PRO A 105 -25.52 4.61 -2.15
C PRO A 105 -26.47 5.09 -3.28
N ASP A 106 -26.52 6.39 -3.54
CA ASP A 106 -27.39 6.98 -4.54
C ASP A 106 -26.80 7.02 -5.95
N SER A 107 -25.54 6.60 -6.14
CA SER A 107 -24.84 6.68 -7.42
C SER A 107 -25.59 6.02 -8.57
N TRP A 108 -26.27 4.89 -8.32
CA TRP A 108 -27.09 4.23 -9.33
C TRP A 108 -28.24 5.13 -9.82
N THR A 109 -29.00 5.72 -8.90
CA THR A 109 -30.10 6.64 -9.20
C THR A 109 -29.61 7.89 -9.92
N LEU A 110 -28.49 8.47 -9.42
CA LEU A 110 -27.88 9.63 -10.07
C LEU A 110 -27.49 9.34 -11.52
N VAL A 111 -26.81 8.22 -11.77
CA VAL A 111 -26.32 7.86 -13.11
C VAL A 111 -27.46 7.39 -14.03
N LYS A 112 -28.34 6.50 -13.55
CA LYS A 112 -29.33 5.83 -14.42
C LYS A 112 -30.64 6.63 -14.61
N GLU A 113 -31.05 7.37 -13.60
CA GLU A 113 -32.35 8.07 -13.62
C GLU A 113 -32.21 9.57 -13.81
N ARG A 114 -31.10 10.17 -13.29
CA ARG A 114 -30.87 11.62 -13.37
C ARG A 114 -29.87 12.03 -14.46
N GLY A 115 -29.21 11.07 -15.10
CA GLY A 115 -28.28 11.34 -16.20
C GLY A 115 -26.88 11.82 -15.78
N ALA A 116 -26.53 11.69 -14.52
CA ALA A 116 -25.15 11.95 -14.06
C ALA A 116 -24.16 11.03 -14.78
N GLN A 117 -22.95 11.51 -15.00
CA GLN A 117 -21.92 10.74 -15.66
C GLN A 117 -21.36 9.66 -14.70
N ALA A 118 -21.34 8.40 -15.17
CA ALA A 118 -20.68 7.33 -14.43
C ALA A 118 -19.17 7.62 -14.32
N PRO A 119 -18.53 7.40 -13.14
CA PRO A 119 -17.10 7.59 -12.98
C PRO A 119 -16.34 6.58 -13.85
N THR A 120 -15.58 7.10 -14.83
CA THR A 120 -14.63 6.34 -15.65
C THR A 120 -13.24 6.46 -15.06
N GLU A 121 -12.29 5.67 -15.59
CA GLU A 121 -10.88 5.74 -15.19
C GLU A 121 -10.32 7.16 -15.40
N GLU A 122 -10.69 7.84 -16.47
CA GLU A 122 -10.26 9.21 -16.75
C GLU A 122 -10.80 10.19 -15.70
N ILE A 123 -12.06 10.06 -15.31
CA ILE A 123 -12.67 10.90 -14.28
C ILE A 123 -12.00 10.66 -12.92
N VAL A 124 -11.71 9.41 -12.59
CA VAL A 124 -10.98 9.09 -11.35
C VAL A 124 -9.57 9.69 -11.39
N ALA A 125 -8.88 9.60 -12.53
CA ALA A 125 -7.56 10.22 -12.70
C ALA A 125 -7.62 11.75 -12.55
N GLU A 126 -8.62 12.43 -13.12
CA GLU A 126 -8.86 13.87 -12.89
C GLU A 126 -9.02 14.18 -11.39
N GLY A 127 -9.75 13.36 -10.66
CA GLY A 127 -9.95 13.54 -9.22
C GLY A 127 -8.67 13.36 -8.41
N LEU A 128 -7.79 12.44 -8.81
CA LEU A 128 -6.46 12.27 -8.20
C LEU A 128 -5.59 13.50 -8.45
N GLU A 129 -5.60 14.06 -9.67
CA GLU A 129 -4.88 15.30 -9.94
C GLU A 129 -5.48 16.48 -9.16
N ALA A 130 -6.80 16.56 -9.03
CA ALA A 130 -7.48 17.59 -8.24
C ALA A 130 -7.17 17.50 -6.74
N ALA A 131 -6.81 16.33 -6.22
CA ALA A 131 -6.42 16.12 -4.83
C ALA A 131 -5.02 16.67 -4.50
N LYS A 132 -4.10 16.71 -5.46
CA LYS A 132 -2.68 17.08 -5.26
C LYS A 132 -2.46 18.46 -4.60
N PRO A 133 -3.14 19.55 -4.99
CA PRO A 133 -2.96 20.85 -4.34
C PRO A 133 -3.31 20.83 -2.84
N PHE A 134 -4.34 20.11 -2.45
CA PHE A 134 -4.74 19.98 -1.05
C PHE A 134 -3.74 19.16 -0.26
N ILE A 135 -3.26 18.05 -0.81
CA ILE A 135 -2.19 17.22 -0.21
C ILE A 135 -0.93 18.04 -0.01
N ARG A 136 -0.53 18.82 -1.01
CA ARG A 136 0.64 19.72 -0.91
C ARG A 136 0.48 20.72 0.22
N ALA A 137 -0.64 21.42 0.30
CA ALA A 137 -0.91 22.40 1.36
C ALA A 137 -0.84 21.78 2.76
N LEU A 138 -1.41 20.57 2.92
CA LEU A 138 -1.35 19.81 4.18
C LEU A 138 0.09 19.39 4.54
N CYS A 139 0.87 18.95 3.56
CA CYS A 139 2.28 18.61 3.77
C CYS A 139 3.12 19.83 4.17
N GLU A 140 2.93 20.94 3.50
CA GLU A 140 3.64 22.19 3.77
C GLU A 140 3.31 22.74 5.17
N ALA A 141 2.04 22.72 5.57
CA ALA A 141 1.61 23.14 6.91
C ALA A 141 2.22 22.23 8.00
N GLN A 142 2.26 20.93 7.79
CA GLN A 142 2.92 19.99 8.69
C GLN A 142 4.42 20.26 8.80
N ALA A 143 5.10 20.44 7.66
CA ALA A 143 6.52 20.73 7.63
C ALA A 143 6.87 22.05 8.35
N ASP A 144 6.06 23.09 8.21
CA ASP A 144 6.22 24.35 8.93
C ASP A 144 6.07 24.17 10.45
N LEU A 145 5.04 23.42 10.87
CA LEU A 145 4.85 23.15 12.30
C LEU A 145 5.99 22.34 12.90
N VAL A 146 6.51 21.34 12.17
CA VAL A 146 7.65 20.52 12.62
C VAL A 146 8.91 21.37 12.79
N LYS A 147 9.17 22.34 11.89
CA LYS A 147 10.30 23.29 12.05
C LYS A 147 10.22 24.11 13.33
N ARG A 148 9.00 24.42 13.79
CA ARG A 148 8.77 25.26 14.98
C ARG A 148 8.70 24.48 16.29
N ALA A 149 8.23 23.24 16.25
CA ALA A 149 7.86 22.49 17.46
C ALA A 149 8.30 21.01 17.44
N GLY A 150 8.97 20.57 16.38
CA GLY A 150 9.48 19.19 16.31
C GLY A 150 10.64 18.94 17.28
N LYS A 151 10.78 17.71 17.71
CA LYS A 151 11.98 17.23 18.41
C LYS A 151 13.11 17.02 17.42
N ASP A 152 14.35 17.07 17.91
CA ASP A 152 15.50 16.70 17.10
C ASP A 152 15.37 15.26 16.60
N PRO A 153 15.80 14.98 15.36
CA PRO A 153 15.77 13.64 14.80
C PRO A 153 16.56 12.66 15.68
N VAL A 154 15.95 11.51 15.96
CA VAL A 154 16.60 10.42 16.68
C VAL A 154 17.42 9.60 15.68
N ASP A 155 18.70 9.40 15.98
CA ASP A 155 19.51 8.46 15.24
C ASP A 155 19.11 7.03 15.60
N VAL A 156 18.64 6.29 14.60
CA VAL A 156 18.17 4.91 14.76
C VAL A 156 19.07 3.99 13.94
N PRO A 157 19.68 2.98 14.58
CA PRO A 157 20.53 2.05 13.85
C PRO A 157 19.73 1.30 12.79
N VAL A 158 20.20 1.34 11.55
CA VAL A 158 19.66 0.55 10.46
C VAL A 158 20.36 -0.80 10.44
N PHE A 159 19.61 -1.85 10.72
CA PHE A 159 20.12 -3.22 10.62
C PHE A 159 19.88 -3.75 9.22
N GLN A 160 20.95 -4.15 8.57
CA GLN A 160 20.85 -4.86 7.31
C GLN A 160 20.31 -6.28 7.57
N ASP A 161 19.37 -6.71 6.75
CA ASP A 161 18.79 -8.07 6.85
C ASP A 161 19.79 -9.15 6.41
N TYR A 162 20.79 -8.80 5.59
CA TYR A 162 21.88 -9.65 5.10
C TYR A 162 23.04 -8.78 4.58
N GLN A 163 24.23 -9.33 4.53
CA GLN A 163 25.40 -8.71 3.90
C GLN A 163 25.48 -9.09 2.42
N ASP A 164 26.26 -8.33 1.64
CA ASP A 164 26.39 -8.51 0.20
C ASP A 164 26.95 -9.88 -0.20
N ASP A 165 27.85 -10.45 0.61
CA ASP A 165 28.42 -11.80 0.40
C ASP A 165 27.36 -12.90 0.50
N ALA A 166 26.43 -12.78 1.47
CA ALA A 166 25.32 -13.71 1.63
C ALA A 166 24.36 -13.62 0.43
N TYR A 167 24.07 -12.39 -0.03
CA TYR A 167 23.24 -12.21 -1.21
C TYR A 167 23.90 -12.80 -2.46
N ALA A 168 25.18 -12.51 -2.70
CA ALA A 168 25.91 -13.03 -3.86
C ALA A 168 25.99 -14.56 -3.89
N ALA A 169 26.17 -15.20 -2.71
CA ALA A 169 26.17 -16.64 -2.59
C ALA A 169 24.81 -17.25 -2.95
N VAL A 170 23.72 -16.67 -2.46
CA VAL A 170 22.36 -17.11 -2.77
C VAL A 170 22.02 -16.85 -4.24
N GLU A 171 22.36 -15.69 -4.78
CA GLU A 171 22.14 -15.36 -6.19
C GLU A 171 22.83 -16.36 -7.12
N LYS A 172 24.08 -16.66 -6.84
CA LYS A 172 24.87 -17.65 -7.62
C LYS A 172 24.25 -19.05 -7.59
N LEU A 173 23.75 -19.48 -6.43
CA LEU A 173 23.21 -20.83 -6.25
C LEU A 173 21.77 -20.95 -6.75
N ALA A 174 20.94 -19.95 -6.49
CA ALA A 174 19.49 -20.12 -6.53
C ALA A 174 18.78 -19.47 -7.73
N THR A 175 19.44 -18.60 -8.51
CA THR A 175 18.77 -17.81 -9.57
C THR A 175 18.00 -18.68 -10.57
N ASP A 176 18.65 -19.71 -11.12
CA ASP A 176 18.06 -20.51 -12.19
C ASP A 176 16.86 -21.30 -11.69
N ARG A 177 17.02 -21.99 -10.57
CA ARG A 177 15.96 -22.80 -9.98
C ARG A 177 14.79 -21.96 -9.47
N LEU A 178 15.05 -20.77 -8.89
CA LEU A 178 14.00 -19.83 -8.50
C LEU A 178 13.22 -19.31 -9.72
N THR A 179 13.90 -19.05 -10.83
CA THR A 179 13.25 -18.63 -12.06
C THR A 179 12.26 -19.70 -12.57
N GLU A 180 12.63 -20.96 -12.51
CA GLU A 180 11.74 -22.09 -12.84
C GLU A 180 10.54 -22.15 -11.86
N ILE A 181 10.80 -22.16 -10.55
CA ILE A 181 9.77 -22.23 -9.51
C ILE A 181 8.76 -21.08 -9.66
N PHE A 182 9.24 -19.87 -9.88
CA PHE A 182 8.37 -18.70 -10.04
C PHE A 182 7.73 -18.58 -11.42
N SER A 183 7.94 -19.56 -12.31
CA SER A 183 7.15 -19.76 -13.53
C SER A 183 5.87 -20.58 -13.29
N ILE A 184 5.77 -21.33 -12.20
CA ILE A 184 4.60 -22.12 -11.82
C ILE A 184 3.42 -21.20 -11.54
N GLY A 185 2.32 -21.36 -12.29
CA GLY A 185 1.12 -20.52 -12.19
C GLY A 185 0.30 -20.80 -10.93
N ASP A 186 0.20 -22.08 -10.52
CA ASP A 186 -0.53 -22.45 -9.31
C ASP A 186 0.17 -21.95 -8.04
N LYS A 187 -0.59 -21.31 -7.17
CA LYS A 187 -0.05 -20.68 -5.97
C LYS A 187 0.49 -21.70 -4.96
N GLN A 188 -0.26 -22.77 -4.72
CA GLN A 188 0.11 -23.76 -3.68
C GLN A 188 1.33 -24.56 -4.11
N GLU A 189 1.35 -24.98 -5.37
CA GLU A 189 2.49 -25.70 -5.95
C GLU A 189 3.75 -24.83 -5.92
N ARG A 190 3.66 -23.59 -6.35
CA ARG A 190 4.77 -22.64 -6.33
C ARG A 190 5.30 -22.36 -4.92
N GLU A 191 4.41 -22.11 -3.94
CA GLU A 191 4.79 -21.86 -2.54
C GLU A 191 5.47 -23.11 -1.95
N SER A 192 4.91 -24.30 -2.17
CA SER A 192 5.50 -25.56 -1.68
C SER A 192 6.87 -25.82 -2.28
N ALA A 193 7.03 -25.60 -3.60
CA ALA A 193 8.32 -25.75 -4.28
C ALA A 193 9.36 -24.72 -3.77
N SER A 194 8.94 -23.48 -3.55
CA SER A 194 9.82 -22.42 -3.00
C SER A 194 10.27 -22.70 -1.58
N ASP A 195 9.36 -23.18 -0.72
CA ASP A 195 9.67 -23.51 0.67
C ASP A 195 10.61 -24.72 0.76
N ALA A 196 10.37 -25.75 -0.06
CA ALA A 196 11.26 -26.91 -0.14
C ALA A 196 12.67 -26.50 -0.61
N TYR A 197 12.75 -25.70 -1.66
CA TYR A 197 14.03 -25.23 -2.18
C TYR A 197 14.78 -24.28 -1.23
N LEU A 198 14.07 -23.48 -0.45
CA LEU A 198 14.71 -22.68 0.62
C LEU A 198 15.45 -23.57 1.61
N LEU A 199 14.89 -24.74 1.99
CA LEU A 199 15.56 -25.67 2.90
C LEU A 199 16.84 -26.24 2.28
N GLU A 200 16.82 -26.57 0.99
CA GLU A 200 18.02 -27.05 0.26
C GLU A 200 19.10 -25.95 0.22
N VAL A 201 18.74 -24.70 -0.09
CA VAL A 201 19.67 -23.55 -0.10
C VAL A 201 20.26 -23.30 1.30
N LEU A 202 19.44 -23.42 2.35
CA LEU A 202 19.90 -23.26 3.74
C LEU A 202 20.88 -24.35 4.15
N GLU A 203 20.64 -25.59 3.74
CA GLU A 203 21.55 -26.70 4.01
C GLU A 203 22.88 -26.55 3.25
N GLU A 204 22.81 -26.14 1.98
CA GLU A 204 24.00 -26.00 1.13
C GLU A 204 24.89 -24.83 1.53
N LEU A 205 24.32 -23.69 1.94
CA LEU A 205 25.09 -22.48 2.27
C LEU A 205 25.33 -22.30 3.78
N ALA A 206 24.40 -22.74 4.62
CA ALA A 206 24.37 -22.49 6.04
C ALA A 206 24.17 -23.77 6.89
N GLY A 207 24.40 -24.96 6.31
CA GLY A 207 24.48 -26.24 7.02
C GLY A 207 25.71 -26.29 7.93
N GLU A 208 25.85 -27.41 8.67
CA GLU A 208 26.97 -27.59 9.59
C GLU A 208 28.31 -27.57 8.81
N GLY A 209 29.25 -26.75 9.27
CA GLY A 209 30.56 -26.58 8.66
C GLY A 209 30.60 -25.75 7.39
N LYS A 210 29.50 -25.13 6.98
CA LYS A 210 29.44 -24.20 5.82
C LYS A 210 29.79 -22.76 6.22
N ASP A 211 30.17 -21.96 5.24
CA ASP A 211 30.64 -20.58 5.43
C ASP A 211 29.61 -19.66 6.12
N PHE A 212 28.31 -19.95 5.96
CA PHE A 212 27.22 -19.16 6.52
C PHE A 212 26.47 -19.87 7.67
N ALA A 213 27.06 -20.90 8.32
CA ALA A 213 26.41 -21.68 9.36
C ALA A 213 25.81 -20.81 10.48
N GLU A 214 26.56 -19.80 10.95
CA GLU A 214 26.11 -18.86 11.99
C GLU A 214 25.21 -17.73 11.45
N ARG A 215 25.06 -17.64 10.13
CA ARG A 215 24.34 -16.57 9.41
C ARG A 215 23.12 -17.08 8.65
N LYS A 216 22.54 -18.20 9.07
CA LYS A 216 21.38 -18.84 8.43
C LYS A 216 20.21 -17.89 8.19
N GLY A 217 19.97 -16.93 9.11
CA GLY A 217 18.93 -15.91 8.97
C GLY A 217 19.18 -14.95 7.78
N GLU A 218 20.43 -14.61 7.50
CA GLU A 218 20.81 -13.77 6.37
C GLU A 218 20.57 -14.47 5.04
N ILE A 219 20.91 -15.76 4.94
CA ILE A 219 20.63 -16.57 3.75
C ILE A 219 19.13 -16.62 3.44
N ALA A 220 18.29 -16.84 4.45
CA ALA A 220 16.84 -16.82 4.28
C ALA A 220 16.31 -15.46 3.81
N LYS A 221 16.87 -14.36 4.30
CA LYS A 221 16.51 -13.00 3.90
C LYS A 221 16.98 -12.66 2.50
N ALA A 222 18.21 -13.04 2.16
CA ALA A 222 18.77 -12.90 0.82
C ALA A 222 17.94 -13.68 -0.22
N TYR A 223 17.54 -14.91 0.10
CA TYR A 223 16.63 -15.71 -0.72
C TYR A 223 15.30 -14.99 -1.01
N GLY A 224 14.68 -14.43 0.03
CA GLY A 224 13.45 -13.66 -0.14
C GLY A 224 13.63 -12.41 -1.01
N SER A 225 14.79 -11.74 -0.92
CA SER A 225 15.11 -10.57 -1.75
C SER A 225 15.38 -10.95 -3.20
N LEU A 226 16.12 -12.03 -3.45
CA LEU A 226 16.33 -12.57 -4.80
C LEU A 226 15.01 -12.98 -5.46
N THR A 227 14.14 -13.66 -4.71
CA THR A 227 12.78 -14.02 -5.18
C THR A 227 12.02 -12.79 -5.65
N LYS A 228 12.00 -11.71 -4.87
CA LYS A 228 11.33 -10.45 -5.26
C LYS A 228 11.91 -9.87 -6.55
N GLN A 229 13.23 -9.92 -6.72
CA GLN A 229 13.89 -9.41 -7.93
C GLN A 229 13.53 -10.24 -9.17
N ILE A 230 13.54 -11.57 -9.06
CA ILE A 230 13.17 -12.49 -10.14
C ILE A 230 11.73 -12.24 -10.59
N VAL A 231 10.79 -12.21 -9.63
CA VAL A 231 9.37 -11.96 -9.92
C VAL A 231 9.17 -10.57 -10.55
N ARG A 232 9.81 -9.54 -10.00
CA ARG A 232 9.73 -8.19 -10.55
C ARG A 232 10.30 -8.12 -11.97
N ARG A 233 11.44 -8.72 -12.22
CA ARG A 233 12.06 -8.78 -13.56
C ARG A 233 11.11 -9.46 -14.55
N ARG A 234 10.54 -10.61 -14.20
CA ARG A 234 9.57 -11.33 -15.04
C ARG A 234 8.38 -10.46 -15.42
N ILE A 235 7.79 -9.75 -14.46
CA ILE A 235 6.65 -8.88 -14.74
C ILE A 235 7.05 -7.73 -15.68
N LEU A 236 8.21 -7.10 -15.45
CA LEU A 236 8.65 -5.93 -16.24
C LEU A 236 9.16 -6.32 -17.63
N THR A 237 9.85 -7.45 -17.77
CA THR A 237 10.50 -7.87 -19.02
C THR A 237 9.56 -8.73 -19.85
N ASP A 238 8.99 -9.78 -19.25
CA ASP A 238 8.19 -10.77 -19.95
C ASP A 238 6.70 -10.40 -19.98
N GLN A 239 6.32 -9.38 -19.20
CA GLN A 239 4.93 -8.90 -19.04
C GLN A 239 3.95 -10.01 -18.57
N VAL A 240 4.47 -10.97 -17.80
CA VAL A 240 3.72 -12.09 -17.22
C VAL A 240 3.66 -11.94 -15.71
N ARG A 241 2.44 -11.94 -15.16
CA ARG A 241 2.22 -11.91 -13.71
C ARG A 241 2.59 -13.25 -13.07
N ILE A 242 2.73 -13.26 -11.73
CA ILE A 242 3.18 -14.42 -10.96
C ILE A 242 2.30 -15.67 -11.18
N ASP A 243 1.02 -15.48 -11.48
CA ASP A 243 0.04 -16.55 -11.74
C ASP A 243 -0.11 -16.90 -13.23
N GLY A 244 0.79 -16.42 -14.07
CA GLY A 244 0.82 -16.72 -15.50
C GLY A 244 -0.08 -15.82 -16.36
N ARG A 245 -0.88 -14.92 -15.77
CA ARG A 245 -1.69 -13.98 -16.52
C ARG A 245 -0.84 -12.88 -17.16
N GLY A 246 -1.30 -12.35 -18.31
CA GLY A 246 -0.77 -11.13 -18.88
C GLY A 246 -1.18 -9.87 -18.09
N LEU A 247 -0.68 -8.70 -18.48
CA LEU A 247 -0.92 -7.45 -17.75
C LEU A 247 -2.38 -7.00 -17.76
N THR A 248 -3.12 -7.33 -18.81
CA THR A 248 -4.52 -6.93 -19.01
C THR A 248 -5.53 -8.02 -18.63
N ASP A 249 -5.08 -9.22 -18.32
CA ASP A 249 -5.96 -10.33 -18.01
C ASP A 249 -6.67 -10.12 -16.67
N ILE A 250 -7.98 -10.35 -16.65
CA ILE A 250 -8.81 -10.28 -15.46
C ILE A 250 -8.86 -11.68 -14.81
N ARG A 251 -8.72 -11.72 -13.48
CA ARG A 251 -8.88 -12.96 -12.72
C ARG A 251 -10.33 -13.46 -12.84
N LYS A 252 -10.48 -14.78 -13.00
CA LYS A 252 -11.83 -15.40 -12.98
C LYS A 252 -12.53 -15.05 -11.66
N LEU A 253 -13.72 -14.46 -11.78
CA LEU A 253 -14.62 -14.23 -10.67
C LEU A 253 -15.59 -15.41 -10.55
N THR A 254 -15.77 -15.89 -9.32
CA THR A 254 -16.77 -16.91 -9.00
C THR A 254 -17.63 -16.39 -7.85
N ALA A 255 -18.92 -16.65 -7.90
CA ALA A 255 -19.85 -16.37 -6.83
C ALA A 255 -20.69 -17.65 -6.59
N GLU A 256 -20.78 -18.04 -5.34
CA GLU A 256 -21.53 -19.21 -4.92
C GLU A 256 -22.48 -18.81 -3.79
N VAL A 257 -23.68 -19.35 -3.81
CA VAL A 257 -24.69 -19.18 -2.75
C VAL A 257 -24.84 -20.47 -1.97
N GLU A 258 -25.38 -20.36 -0.74
CA GLU A 258 -25.65 -21.53 0.11
C GLU A 258 -24.41 -22.35 0.49
N VAL A 259 -23.22 -21.75 0.41
CA VAL A 259 -21.95 -22.41 0.82
C VAL A 259 -21.92 -22.66 2.33
N LEU A 260 -22.58 -21.79 3.10
CA LEU A 260 -22.75 -21.95 4.54
C LEU A 260 -24.21 -22.27 4.85
N PRO A 261 -24.46 -23.19 5.79
CA PRO A 261 -25.84 -23.61 6.12
C PRO A 261 -26.65 -22.52 6.85
N ARG A 262 -25.99 -21.51 7.38
CA ARG A 262 -26.60 -20.32 7.99
C ARG A 262 -25.80 -19.09 7.61
N VAL A 263 -26.50 -18.05 7.19
CA VAL A 263 -25.96 -16.73 6.88
C VAL A 263 -26.42 -15.74 7.95
N HIS A 264 -25.55 -14.87 8.34
CA HIS A 264 -25.89 -13.80 9.29
C HIS A 264 -26.44 -12.58 8.57
#